data_5bcbe2fe942f00079e437619fb3b3196
#
_entry.id   5bcbe2fe942f00079e437619fb3b3196
#
_cell.length_a   1.000
_cell.length_b   1.000
_cell.length_c   1.000
_cell.angle_alpha   90.00
_cell.angle_beta   90.00
_cell.angle_gamma   90.00
#
_symmetry.space_group_name_H-M   'P 1'
#
loop_
_entity.id
_entity.type
_entity.pdbx_description
1 polymer ?
#
loop_
_entity_poly.entity_id
_entity_poly.type
_entity_poly.pdbx_seq_one_letter_code
_entity_poly.pdbx_strand_id
1 'polypeptide(L)'
;MQLVRNPKQFDVIVCDNLFGDILSDVAAMLTGSLGMLPSASLGSPGKDGSRKAMYEPVHGSAPDIAGKELANPLAQVLSFSMMLRYSFNDSENANLIENAVSDALSSGARTKDLGGGSSIVSTSSMMSLVLDAMDKRSK
;
A
#
# COMPACT_ATOMS: atom_id res chain seq x y z
N MET A 1 -10.20 10.24 17.71
CA MET A 1 -11.50 9.56 17.95
C MET A 1 -12.34 9.41 16.67
N GLN A 2 -12.69 10.50 15.95
CA GLN A 2 -13.57 10.42 14.76
C GLN A 2 -12.97 9.60 13.62
N LEU A 3 -11.67 9.68 13.40
CA LEU A 3 -10.97 8.87 12.37
C LEU A 3 -11.21 7.36 12.57
N VAL A 4 -11.22 6.88 13.81
CA VAL A 4 -11.47 5.47 14.12
C VAL A 4 -12.96 5.13 14.11
N ARG A 5 -13.81 6.05 14.63
CA ARG A 5 -15.24 5.82 14.79
C ARG A 5 -16.01 5.87 13.46
N ASN A 6 -15.66 6.81 12.60
CA ASN A 6 -16.33 7.06 11.31
C ASN A 6 -15.33 7.57 10.27
N PRO A 7 -14.38 6.72 9.80
CA PRO A 7 -13.33 7.16 8.88
C PRO A 7 -13.88 7.68 7.54
N LYS A 8 -15.00 7.15 7.08
CA LYS A 8 -15.60 7.50 5.77
C LYS A 8 -16.18 8.92 5.70
N GLN A 9 -16.23 9.66 6.81
CA GLN A 9 -16.63 11.07 6.79
C GLN A 9 -15.54 12.02 6.28
N PHE A 10 -14.30 11.53 6.17
CA PHE A 10 -13.15 12.33 5.74
C PHE A 10 -12.74 11.94 4.33
N ASP A 11 -12.66 12.92 3.44
CA ASP A 11 -12.08 12.75 2.10
C ASP A 11 -10.58 13.08 2.13
N VAL A 12 -10.21 14.17 2.80
CA VAL A 12 -8.82 14.64 2.94
C VAL A 12 -8.61 15.17 4.35
N ILE A 13 -7.47 14.83 4.95
CA ILE A 13 -7.03 15.34 6.25
C ILE A 13 -5.69 16.05 6.05
N VAL A 14 -5.61 17.32 6.45
CA VAL A 14 -4.36 18.10 6.48
C VAL A 14 -3.90 18.22 7.92
N CYS A 15 -2.64 17.89 8.18
CA CYS A 15 -2.03 17.97 9.50
C CYS A 15 -0.53 18.19 9.41
N ASP A 16 0.06 18.66 10.52
CA ASP A 16 1.52 18.73 10.65
C ASP A 16 2.15 17.35 10.67
N ASN A 17 3.44 17.28 10.33
CA ASN A 17 4.19 16.05 10.18
C ASN A 17 4.02 15.08 11.37
N LEU A 18 4.28 15.54 12.58
CA LEU A 18 4.18 14.70 13.79
C LEU A 18 2.76 14.13 14.00
N PHE A 19 1.74 14.97 13.85
CA PHE A 19 0.36 14.52 14.00
C PHE A 19 -0.07 13.66 12.81
N GLY A 20 0.46 13.91 11.62
CA GLY A 20 0.26 13.09 10.42
C GLY A 20 0.76 11.67 10.62
N ASP A 21 1.97 11.51 11.13
CA ASP A 21 2.55 10.20 11.41
C ASP A 21 1.71 9.41 12.41
N ILE A 22 1.31 10.05 13.52
CA ILE A 22 0.46 9.41 14.53
C ILE A 22 -0.92 9.03 13.95
N LEU A 23 -1.52 9.91 13.15
CA LEU A 23 -2.85 9.66 12.57
C LEU A 23 -2.79 8.60 11.46
N SER A 24 -1.73 8.55 10.66
CA SER A 24 -1.57 7.53 9.63
C SER A 24 -1.37 6.13 10.24
N ASP A 25 -0.59 6.03 11.33
CA ASP A 25 -0.43 4.76 12.06
C ASP A 25 -1.76 4.26 12.66
N VAL A 26 -2.54 5.18 13.25
CA VAL A 26 -3.88 4.83 13.74
C VAL A 26 -4.81 4.42 12.59
N ALA A 27 -4.76 5.14 11.45
CA ALA A 27 -5.57 4.83 10.27
C ALA A 27 -5.18 3.49 9.63
N ALA A 28 -3.90 3.11 9.69
CA ALA A 28 -3.42 1.83 9.19
C ALA A 28 -4.15 0.64 9.83
N MET A 29 -4.46 0.75 11.11
CA MET A 29 -5.19 -0.30 11.82
C MET A 29 -6.64 -0.46 11.34
N LEU A 30 -7.21 0.54 10.66
CA LEU A 30 -8.52 0.43 10.01
C LEU A 30 -8.47 -0.48 8.76
N THR A 31 -7.32 -0.57 8.12
CA THR A 31 -7.09 -1.47 6.98
C THR A 31 -6.60 -2.86 7.42
N GLY A 32 -6.28 -3.02 8.68
CA GLY A 32 -5.85 -4.27 9.30
C GLY A 32 -4.34 -4.41 9.48
N SER A 33 -3.50 -3.64 8.79
CA SER A 33 -2.05 -3.68 8.93
C SER A 33 -1.36 -2.46 8.34
N LEU A 34 -0.25 -2.03 8.96
CA LEU A 34 0.71 -1.09 8.39
C LEU A 34 1.29 -1.56 7.05
N GLY A 35 1.37 -2.88 6.85
CA GLY A 35 1.83 -3.49 5.60
C GLY A 35 0.89 -3.28 4.40
N MET A 36 -0.21 -2.54 4.57
CA MET A 36 -1.15 -2.18 3.51
C MET A 36 -1.03 -0.72 3.08
N LEU A 37 -0.28 0.12 3.79
CA LEU A 37 -0.26 1.56 3.55
C LEU A 37 0.93 2.00 2.70
N PRO A 38 0.68 2.47 1.47
CA PRO A 38 1.68 3.19 0.68
C PRO A 38 1.78 4.64 1.13
N SER A 39 2.88 5.29 0.82
CA SER A 39 3.04 6.73 0.96
C SER A 39 3.80 7.36 -0.20
N ALA A 40 3.65 8.68 -0.35
CA ALA A 40 4.35 9.47 -1.33
C ALA A 40 4.71 10.84 -0.77
N SER A 41 5.98 11.23 -0.92
CA SER A 41 6.46 12.59 -0.68
C SER A 41 6.70 13.26 -2.02
N LEU A 42 5.88 14.25 -2.36
CA LEU A 42 5.89 14.92 -3.66
C LEU A 42 6.48 16.32 -3.55
N GLY A 43 7.54 16.60 -4.30
CA GLY A 43 8.09 17.93 -4.44
C GLY A 43 7.21 18.87 -5.28
N SER A 44 7.57 20.14 -5.28
CA SER A 44 6.91 21.12 -6.17
C SER A 44 7.12 20.77 -7.64
N PRO A 45 6.14 21.01 -8.51
CA PRO A 45 6.30 20.82 -9.95
C PRO A 45 7.44 21.67 -10.51
N GLY A 46 8.29 21.08 -11.33
CA GLY A 46 9.26 21.79 -12.13
C GLY A 46 8.58 22.58 -13.28
N LYS A 47 9.36 23.40 -13.99
CA LYS A 47 8.87 24.19 -15.13
C LYS A 47 8.38 23.31 -16.30
N ASP A 48 8.88 22.11 -16.40
CA ASP A 48 8.53 21.07 -17.37
C ASP A 48 7.38 20.16 -16.90
N GLY A 49 6.79 20.43 -15.72
CA GLY A 49 5.75 19.60 -15.11
C GLY A 49 6.24 18.37 -14.36
N SER A 50 7.54 18.04 -14.46
CA SER A 50 8.13 16.97 -13.68
C SER A 50 8.21 17.36 -12.20
N ARG A 51 8.25 16.38 -11.29
CA ARG A 51 8.52 16.63 -9.88
C ARG A 51 9.41 15.54 -9.29
N LYS A 52 10.28 15.95 -8.39
CA LYS A 52 11.01 15.00 -7.55
C LYS A 52 10.02 14.36 -6.59
N ALA A 53 10.10 13.06 -6.43
CA ALA A 53 9.19 12.33 -5.56
C ALA A 53 9.92 11.15 -4.91
N MET A 54 9.43 10.74 -3.75
CA MET A 54 9.82 9.52 -3.05
C MET A 54 8.54 8.73 -2.75
N TYR A 55 8.59 7.44 -3.00
CA TYR A 55 7.47 6.51 -2.78
C TYR A 55 7.97 5.38 -1.91
N GLU A 56 7.36 5.20 -0.76
CA GLU A 56 7.75 4.20 0.22
C GLU A 56 6.55 3.72 1.04
N PRO A 57 6.58 2.51 1.61
CA PRO A 57 5.62 2.13 2.63
C PRO A 57 5.69 3.05 3.84
N VAL A 58 4.58 3.17 4.57
CA VAL A 58 4.55 3.90 5.86
C VAL A 58 5.33 3.13 6.94
N HIS A 59 5.35 1.79 6.88
CA HIS A 59 6.03 0.96 7.86
C HIS A 59 7.56 1.04 7.78
N GLY A 60 8.23 0.79 8.91
CA GLY A 60 9.70 0.71 9.01
C GLY A 60 10.28 -0.61 8.46
N SER A 61 11.56 -0.83 8.74
CA SER A 61 12.36 -1.94 8.19
C SER A 61 12.15 -3.30 8.88
N ALA A 62 11.54 -3.35 10.08
CA ALA A 62 11.26 -4.56 10.85
C ALA A 62 12.40 -5.61 10.84
N PRO A 63 13.60 -5.29 11.34
CA PRO A 63 14.78 -6.13 11.22
C PRO A 63 14.62 -7.50 11.91
N ASP A 64 13.72 -7.59 12.87
CA ASP A 64 13.38 -8.81 13.61
C ASP A 64 12.75 -9.90 12.75
N ILE A 65 12.10 -9.54 11.64
CA ILE A 65 11.48 -10.47 10.69
C ILE A 65 12.23 -10.57 9.35
N ALA A 66 13.38 -9.90 9.21
CA ALA A 66 14.18 -9.96 7.99
C ALA A 66 14.58 -11.41 7.65
N GLY A 67 14.44 -11.81 6.39
CA GLY A 67 14.75 -13.16 5.90
C GLY A 67 13.79 -14.27 6.34
N LYS A 68 12.71 -13.95 7.06
CA LYS A 68 11.75 -14.96 7.59
C LYS A 68 10.51 -15.15 6.71
N GLU A 69 10.41 -14.48 5.57
CA GLU A 69 9.26 -14.55 4.65
C GLU A 69 7.91 -14.21 5.32
N LEU A 70 7.92 -13.33 6.33
CA LEU A 70 6.74 -12.95 7.11
C LEU A 70 6.18 -11.58 6.74
N ALA A 71 7.00 -10.72 6.13
CA ALA A 71 6.61 -9.35 5.80
C ALA A 71 5.49 -9.32 4.74
N ASN A 72 4.55 -8.40 4.93
CA ASN A 72 3.53 -8.10 3.93
C ASN A 72 4.14 -7.19 2.86
N PRO A 73 4.21 -7.62 1.57
CA PRO A 73 4.82 -6.83 0.52
C PRO A 73 3.88 -5.78 -0.10
N LEU A 74 2.59 -5.79 0.25
CA LEU A 74 1.55 -5.07 -0.48
C LEU A 74 1.70 -3.55 -0.40
N ALA A 75 2.16 -3.00 0.74
CA ALA A 75 2.41 -1.57 0.85
C ALA A 75 3.50 -1.09 -0.14
N GLN A 76 4.55 -1.91 -0.36
CA GLN A 76 5.59 -1.60 -1.35
C GLN A 76 5.04 -1.66 -2.77
N VAL A 77 4.22 -2.65 -3.09
CA VAL A 77 3.56 -2.79 -4.40
C VAL A 77 2.63 -1.61 -4.66
N LEU A 78 1.85 -1.20 -3.66
CA LEU A 78 0.96 -0.04 -3.76
C LEU A 78 1.73 1.28 -3.85
N SER A 79 2.89 1.40 -3.18
CA SER A 79 3.79 2.56 -3.35
C SER A 79 4.32 2.66 -4.78
N PHE A 80 4.62 1.53 -5.41
CA PHE A 80 4.98 1.48 -6.84
C PHE A 80 3.79 1.91 -7.74
N SER A 81 2.57 1.48 -7.43
CA SER A 81 1.36 1.97 -8.13
C SER A 81 1.23 3.49 -8.03
N MET A 82 1.45 4.07 -6.83
CA MET A 82 1.45 5.54 -6.66
C MET A 82 2.51 6.22 -7.54
N MET A 83 3.69 5.64 -7.67
CA MET A 83 4.75 6.16 -8.54
C MET A 83 4.30 6.20 -10.01
N LEU A 84 3.71 5.13 -10.52
CA LEU A 84 3.15 5.10 -11.87
C LEU A 84 2.11 6.19 -12.07
N ARG A 85 1.20 6.34 -11.11
CA ARG A 85 0.12 7.32 -11.19
C ARG A 85 0.61 8.77 -11.14
N TYR A 86 1.49 9.11 -10.19
CA TYR A 86 1.83 10.50 -9.90
C TYR A 86 3.10 11.01 -10.60
N SER A 87 4.08 10.13 -10.87
CA SER A 87 5.31 10.52 -11.56
C SER A 87 5.25 10.25 -13.06
N PHE A 88 4.61 9.14 -13.45
CA PHE A 88 4.59 8.72 -14.86
C PHE A 88 3.24 8.98 -15.54
N ASN A 89 2.23 9.45 -14.80
CA ASN A 89 0.85 9.66 -15.30
C ASN A 89 0.26 8.40 -15.96
N ASP A 90 0.68 7.24 -15.51
CA ASP A 90 0.28 5.92 -15.99
C ASP A 90 -0.79 5.33 -15.07
N SER A 91 -1.99 5.85 -15.20
CA SER A 91 -3.13 5.40 -14.40
C SER A 91 -3.62 4.01 -14.79
N GLU A 92 -3.37 3.56 -16.00
CA GLU A 92 -3.77 2.24 -16.48
C GLU A 92 -3.02 1.14 -15.74
N ASN A 93 -1.70 1.19 -15.76
CA ASN A 93 -0.87 0.23 -15.04
C ASN A 93 -0.99 0.36 -13.52
N ALA A 94 -1.18 1.57 -12.99
CA ALA A 94 -1.47 1.76 -11.58
C ALA A 94 -2.77 1.03 -11.16
N ASN A 95 -3.86 1.19 -11.92
CA ASN A 95 -5.12 0.50 -11.68
C ASN A 95 -4.98 -1.02 -11.82
N LEU A 96 -4.20 -1.50 -12.79
CA LEU A 96 -3.92 -2.93 -12.96
C LEU A 96 -3.32 -3.53 -11.68
N ILE A 97 -2.31 -2.87 -11.11
CA ILE A 97 -1.66 -3.32 -9.87
C ILE A 97 -2.63 -3.29 -8.68
N GLU A 98 -3.36 -2.20 -8.48
CA GLU A 98 -4.31 -2.04 -7.38
C GLU A 98 -5.43 -3.09 -7.43
N ASN A 99 -5.94 -3.34 -8.63
CA ASN A 99 -6.95 -4.38 -8.85
C ASN A 99 -6.38 -5.79 -8.61
N ALA A 100 -5.15 -6.06 -9.03
CA ALA A 100 -4.51 -7.35 -8.80
C ALA A 100 -4.27 -7.61 -7.30
N VAL A 101 -3.88 -6.59 -6.53
CA VAL A 101 -3.80 -6.67 -5.06
C VAL A 101 -5.18 -6.98 -4.46
N SER A 102 -6.23 -6.33 -4.93
CA SER A 102 -7.61 -6.57 -4.48
C SER A 102 -8.04 -8.01 -4.77
N ASP A 103 -7.73 -8.55 -5.94
CA ASP A 103 -8.05 -9.93 -6.32
C ASP A 103 -7.30 -10.94 -5.46
N ALA A 104 -6.01 -10.73 -5.22
CA ALA A 104 -5.20 -11.58 -4.35
C ALA A 104 -5.79 -11.64 -2.93
N LEU A 105 -6.21 -10.50 -2.39
CA LEU A 105 -6.89 -10.45 -1.10
C LEU A 105 -8.29 -11.08 -1.14
N SER A 106 -9.04 -10.87 -2.22
CA SER A 106 -10.39 -11.44 -2.38
C SER A 106 -10.38 -12.97 -2.51
N SER A 107 -9.26 -13.56 -2.94
CA SER A 107 -9.08 -15.03 -2.94
C SER A 107 -8.97 -15.63 -1.53
N GLY A 108 -8.88 -14.80 -0.49
CA GLY A 108 -8.74 -15.21 0.91
C GLY A 108 -7.29 -15.32 1.40
N ALA A 109 -6.30 -15.06 0.53
CA ALA A 109 -4.90 -15.04 0.92
C ALA A 109 -4.60 -13.87 1.86
N ARG A 110 -3.85 -14.11 2.93
CA ARG A 110 -3.40 -13.12 3.91
C ARG A 110 -1.96 -13.38 4.32
N THR A 111 -1.18 -12.33 4.48
CA THR A 111 0.06 -12.41 5.27
C THR A 111 -0.27 -12.43 6.76
N LYS A 112 0.68 -12.85 7.57
CA LYS A 112 0.45 -13.08 9.02
C LYS A 112 -0.08 -11.85 9.76
N ASP A 113 0.35 -10.65 9.36
CA ASP A 113 -0.04 -9.36 9.94
C ASP A 113 -1.53 -9.02 9.72
N LEU A 114 -2.09 -9.43 8.58
CA LEU A 114 -3.50 -9.19 8.26
C LEU A 114 -4.47 -10.10 9.03
N GLY A 115 -4.03 -11.29 9.44
CA GLY A 115 -4.88 -12.26 10.13
C GLY A 115 -6.14 -12.65 9.35
N GLY A 116 -6.99 -13.47 9.94
CA GLY A 116 -8.39 -13.67 9.52
C GLY A 116 -8.65 -14.23 8.12
N GLY A 117 -7.63 -14.55 7.34
CA GLY A 117 -7.78 -15.13 6.00
C GLY A 117 -8.04 -16.63 6.02
N SER A 118 -8.53 -17.18 4.92
CA SER A 118 -8.66 -18.63 4.72
C SER A 118 -7.29 -19.31 4.51
N SER A 119 -6.28 -18.55 4.10
CA SER A 119 -4.92 -19.02 3.84
C SER A 119 -3.89 -17.98 4.26
N ILE A 120 -3.00 -18.36 5.18
CA ILE A 120 -1.82 -17.55 5.53
C ILE A 120 -0.70 -17.91 4.57
N VAL A 121 -0.17 -16.89 3.91
CA VAL A 121 0.87 -17.01 2.88
C VAL A 121 2.14 -16.25 3.25
N SER A 122 3.27 -16.66 2.67
CA SER A 122 4.55 -15.98 2.82
C SER A 122 4.62 -14.69 1.98
N THR A 123 5.66 -13.87 2.22
CA THR A 123 5.96 -12.68 1.41
C THR A 123 6.03 -13.01 -0.08
N SER A 124 6.82 -14.00 -0.46
CA SER A 124 6.99 -14.41 -1.86
C SER A 124 5.72 -15.01 -2.46
N SER A 125 4.98 -15.82 -1.70
CA SER A 125 3.72 -16.39 -2.16
C SER A 125 2.66 -15.32 -2.41
N MET A 126 2.57 -14.28 -1.56
CA MET A 126 1.68 -13.15 -1.80
C MET A 126 2.03 -12.41 -3.09
N MET A 127 3.32 -12.19 -3.35
CA MET A 127 3.75 -11.57 -4.61
C MET A 127 3.39 -12.40 -5.82
N SER A 128 3.56 -13.73 -5.76
CA SER A 128 3.15 -14.62 -6.86
C SER A 128 1.66 -14.51 -7.16
N LEU A 129 0.81 -14.45 -6.14
CA LEU A 129 -0.64 -14.26 -6.31
C LEU A 129 -1.00 -12.92 -6.98
N VAL A 130 -0.29 -11.85 -6.61
CA VAL A 130 -0.49 -10.54 -7.26
C VAL A 130 -0.07 -10.59 -8.73
N LEU A 131 1.09 -11.20 -9.04
CA LEU A 131 1.57 -11.33 -10.42
C LEU A 131 0.60 -12.18 -11.26
N ASP A 132 0.14 -13.32 -10.74
CA ASP A 132 -0.85 -14.17 -11.42
C ASP A 132 -2.18 -13.41 -11.68
N ALA A 133 -2.59 -12.54 -10.77
CA ALA A 133 -3.77 -11.71 -10.94
C ALA A 133 -3.55 -10.63 -12.02
N MET A 134 -2.36 -10.02 -12.07
CA MET A 134 -1.99 -9.08 -13.14
C MET A 134 -2.02 -9.76 -14.52
N ASP A 135 -1.41 -10.94 -14.65
CA ASP A 135 -1.39 -11.70 -15.91
C ASP A 135 -2.79 -12.07 -16.42
N LYS A 136 -3.71 -12.37 -15.51
CA LYS A 136 -5.11 -12.66 -15.86
C LYS A 136 -5.86 -11.43 -16.37
N ARG A 137 -5.52 -10.24 -15.87
CA ARG A 137 -6.16 -8.97 -16.25
C ARG A 137 -5.57 -8.34 -17.50
N SER A 138 -4.35 -8.73 -17.88
CA SER A 138 -3.65 -8.26 -19.07
C SER A 138 -4.03 -9.01 -20.36
N LYS A 139 -4.83 -10.07 -20.24
CA LYS A 139 -5.36 -10.88 -21.35
C LYS A 139 -6.76 -10.44 -21.74
#